data_a964fdd885c2d334d38aa08f7f6c72cf
#
_entry.id   a964fdd885c2d334d38aa08f7f6c72cf
#
_cell.length_a   1.000
_cell.length_b   1.000
_cell.length_c   1.000
_cell.angle_alpha   90.00
_cell.angle_beta   90.00
_cell.angle_gamma   90.00
#
_symmetry.space_group_name_H-M   'P 1'
#
loop_
_entity.id
_entity.type
_entity.pdbx_description
1 polymer ?
#
loop_
_entity_poly.entity_id
_entity_poly.type
_entity_poly.pdbx_seq_one_letter_code
_entity_poly.pdbx_strand_id
1 'polypeptide(L)'
;LGQLLVPLTRRMLGVSGPGGTAVLLGLLGGYPVGAQTAGELVRTGAVSQQEGQRLLLFCNNCGPAFALGVAGVGCFGSLRAGAWLWLIHVSAAVLTALLTRSTSSPEGWTSPSAPQALSSAFPGAVRGAGEGMLHVCGFVVFFLVLTRLLTALTGLEHPLPLGLLELTGGILRLSGTWGDFVLAA
;
A
#
# COMPACT_ATOMS: atom_id res chain seq x y z
N LEU A 1 -19.42 1.76 -5.00
CA LEU A 1 -18.20 2.57 -5.15
C LEU A 1 -17.44 2.17 -6.42
N GLY A 2 -17.18 0.89 -6.69
CA GLY A 2 -16.45 0.45 -7.88
C GLY A 2 -17.04 0.95 -9.21
N GLN A 3 -18.34 0.97 -9.36
CA GLN A 3 -19.01 1.42 -10.59
C GLN A 3 -18.83 2.91 -10.88
N LEU A 4 -18.76 3.75 -9.86
CA LEU A 4 -18.54 5.19 -10.01
C LEU A 4 -17.09 5.52 -10.43
N LEU A 5 -16.14 4.68 -10.05
CA LEU A 5 -14.73 4.85 -10.36
C LEU A 5 -14.31 4.23 -11.69
N VAL A 6 -15.15 3.36 -12.28
CA VAL A 6 -14.88 2.65 -13.54
C VAL A 6 -14.34 3.57 -14.65
N PRO A 7 -14.97 4.72 -14.99
CA PRO A 7 -14.48 5.53 -16.10
C PRO A 7 -13.09 6.11 -15.82
N LEU A 8 -12.80 6.47 -14.57
CA LEU A 8 -11.53 7.05 -14.16
C LEU A 8 -10.42 5.99 -14.10
N THR A 9 -10.66 4.89 -13.40
CA THR A 9 -9.66 3.83 -13.20
C THR A 9 -9.36 3.08 -14.49
N ARG A 10 -10.37 2.81 -15.32
CA ARG A 10 -10.19 2.15 -16.61
C ARG A 10 -9.43 3.03 -17.58
N ARG A 11 -9.78 4.33 -17.65
CA ARG A 11 -9.15 5.26 -18.59
C ARG A 11 -7.74 5.68 -18.17
N MET A 12 -7.51 5.91 -16.87
CA MET A 12 -6.22 6.35 -16.34
C MET A 12 -5.29 5.17 -16.03
N LEU A 13 -5.77 4.21 -15.24
CA LEU A 13 -4.91 3.13 -14.72
C LEU A 13 -5.01 1.83 -15.53
N GLY A 14 -5.97 1.71 -16.45
CA GLY A 14 -6.19 0.51 -17.24
C GLY A 14 -6.57 -0.71 -16.40
N VAL A 15 -7.31 -0.52 -15.30
CA VAL A 15 -7.83 -1.57 -14.43
C VAL A 15 -9.35 -1.65 -14.50
N SER A 16 -9.89 -2.82 -14.19
CA SER A 16 -11.34 -3.05 -14.11
C SER A 16 -11.97 -2.24 -12.96
N GLY A 17 -13.29 -2.19 -12.90
CA GLY A 17 -14.01 -1.55 -11.80
C GLY A 17 -13.66 -2.16 -10.43
N PRO A 18 -13.71 -3.50 -10.27
CA PRO A 18 -13.23 -4.16 -9.06
C PRO A 18 -11.77 -3.85 -8.74
N GLY A 19 -10.87 -3.89 -9.73
CA GLY A 19 -9.46 -3.53 -9.56
C GLY A 19 -9.28 -2.09 -9.05
N GLY A 20 -10.11 -1.15 -9.53
CA GLY A 20 -10.14 0.22 -9.01
C GLY A 20 -10.50 0.31 -7.53
N THR A 21 -11.33 -0.61 -7.02
CA THR A 21 -11.65 -0.69 -5.59
C THR A 21 -10.41 -1.08 -4.77
N ALA A 22 -9.60 -2.03 -5.25
CA ALA A 22 -8.35 -2.41 -4.57
C ALA A 22 -7.36 -1.23 -4.50
N VAL A 23 -7.25 -0.45 -5.58
CA VAL A 23 -6.41 0.77 -5.60
C VAL A 23 -6.90 1.80 -4.58
N LEU A 24 -8.20 2.08 -4.57
CA LEU A 24 -8.77 3.06 -3.63
C LEU A 24 -8.59 2.64 -2.18
N LEU A 25 -8.90 1.38 -1.87
CA LEU A 25 -8.75 0.84 -0.52
C LEU A 25 -7.28 0.81 -0.10
N GLY A 26 -6.37 0.51 -1.01
CA GLY A 26 -4.93 0.57 -0.75
C GLY A 26 -4.39 1.98 -0.52
N LEU A 27 -4.93 2.98 -1.22
CA LEU A 27 -4.55 4.39 -1.03
C LEU A 27 -5.07 4.96 0.30
N LEU A 28 -6.27 4.58 0.71
CA LEU A 28 -6.91 5.09 1.93
C LEU A 28 -6.52 4.27 3.17
N GLY A 29 -6.62 2.95 3.06
CA GLY A 29 -6.35 2.03 4.16
C GLY A 29 -4.88 1.71 4.36
N GLY A 30 -4.08 1.89 3.32
CA GLY A 30 -2.67 1.53 3.33
C GLY A 30 -2.43 0.03 3.15
N TYR A 31 -1.17 -0.39 3.30
CA TYR A 31 -0.84 -1.81 3.31
C TYR A 31 -1.24 -2.44 4.66
N PRO A 32 -1.71 -3.70 4.67
CA PRO A 32 -1.79 -4.64 3.55
C PRO A 32 -3.13 -4.60 2.81
N VAL A 33 -4.01 -3.65 3.06
CA VAL A 33 -5.40 -3.64 2.60
C VAL A 33 -5.51 -3.73 1.08
N GLY A 34 -4.67 -2.99 0.35
CA GLY A 34 -4.65 -3.04 -1.11
C GLY A 34 -4.34 -4.43 -1.65
N ALA A 35 -3.27 -5.05 -1.16
CA ALA A 35 -2.85 -6.38 -1.57
C ALA A 35 -3.88 -7.47 -1.20
N GLN A 36 -4.45 -7.42 0.01
CA GLN A 36 -5.49 -8.34 0.45
C GLN A 36 -6.73 -8.22 -0.45
N THR A 37 -7.16 -7.00 -0.76
CA THR A 37 -8.29 -6.77 -1.65
C THR A 37 -8.00 -7.31 -3.06
N ALA A 38 -6.81 -7.06 -3.61
CA ALA A 38 -6.42 -7.60 -4.91
C ALA A 38 -6.42 -9.13 -4.91
N GLY A 39 -5.87 -9.76 -3.88
CA GLY A 39 -5.87 -11.23 -3.71
C GLY A 39 -7.28 -11.80 -3.62
N GLU A 40 -8.17 -11.16 -2.87
CA GLU A 40 -9.57 -11.59 -2.75
C GLU A 40 -10.33 -11.44 -4.07
N LEU A 41 -10.09 -10.38 -4.83
CA LEU A 41 -10.69 -10.18 -6.15
C LEU A 41 -10.24 -11.26 -7.16
N VAL A 42 -8.99 -11.70 -7.09
CA VAL A 42 -8.50 -12.83 -7.89
C VAL A 42 -9.14 -14.13 -7.43
N ARG A 43 -9.18 -14.39 -6.12
CA ARG A 43 -9.77 -15.60 -5.54
C ARG A 43 -11.24 -15.77 -5.89
N THR A 44 -11.98 -14.66 -5.93
CA THR A 44 -13.42 -14.65 -6.29
C THR A 44 -13.67 -14.61 -7.79
N GLY A 45 -12.62 -14.53 -8.62
CA GLY A 45 -12.76 -14.42 -10.09
C GLY A 45 -13.26 -13.03 -10.55
N ALA A 46 -13.32 -12.04 -9.66
CA ALA A 46 -13.74 -10.69 -10.01
C ALA A 46 -12.71 -9.92 -10.85
N VAL A 47 -11.44 -10.31 -10.77
CA VAL A 47 -10.36 -9.86 -11.66
C VAL A 47 -9.53 -11.06 -12.11
N SER A 48 -8.90 -10.94 -13.27
CA SER A 48 -8.00 -11.98 -13.77
C SER A 48 -6.71 -12.05 -12.92
N GLN A 49 -6.01 -13.19 -12.96
CA GLN A 49 -4.74 -13.34 -12.26
C GLN A 49 -3.69 -12.32 -12.75
N GLN A 50 -3.67 -12.03 -14.05
CA GLN A 50 -2.77 -11.02 -14.62
C GLN A 50 -3.07 -9.63 -14.10
N GLU A 51 -4.36 -9.25 -14.03
CA GLU A 51 -4.77 -7.98 -13.45
C GLU A 51 -4.42 -7.92 -11.96
N GLY A 52 -4.64 -9.00 -11.21
CA GLY A 52 -4.28 -9.10 -9.80
C GLY A 52 -2.78 -8.91 -9.57
N GLN A 53 -1.94 -9.58 -10.33
CA GLN A 53 -0.49 -9.41 -10.25
C GLN A 53 -0.07 -7.97 -10.56
N ARG A 54 -0.69 -7.36 -11.56
CA ARG A 54 -0.43 -5.97 -11.91
C ARG A 54 -0.89 -5.01 -10.83
N LEU A 55 -2.06 -5.22 -10.22
CA LEU A 55 -2.57 -4.43 -9.10
C LEU A 55 -1.56 -4.39 -7.94
N LEU A 56 -0.92 -5.51 -7.61
CA LEU A 56 0.08 -5.58 -6.52
C LEU A 56 1.25 -4.62 -6.72
N LEU A 57 1.57 -4.20 -7.94
CA LEU A 57 2.64 -3.24 -8.21
C LEU A 57 2.35 -1.84 -7.71
N PHE A 58 1.07 -1.45 -7.57
CA PHE A 58 0.69 -0.07 -7.24
C PHE A 58 -0.52 0.08 -6.31
N CYS A 59 -1.20 -1.00 -5.91
CA CYS A 59 -2.34 -0.90 -4.98
C CYS A 59 -1.93 -1.03 -3.51
N ASN A 60 -0.72 -1.53 -3.21
CA ASN A 60 -0.28 -1.74 -1.84
C ASN A 60 0.54 -0.54 -1.35
N ASN A 61 -0.15 0.52 -0.99
CA ASN A 61 0.42 1.84 -0.72
C ASN A 61 0.60 2.11 0.77
N CYS A 62 1.40 3.12 1.08
CA CYS A 62 1.45 3.71 2.40
C CYS A 62 0.16 4.54 2.63
N GLY A 63 -0.58 4.23 3.67
CA GLY A 63 -1.80 4.98 4.01
C GLY A 63 -1.51 6.39 4.51
N PRO A 64 -2.47 7.34 4.35
CA PRO A 64 -2.30 8.70 4.82
C PRO A 64 -2.08 8.80 6.33
N ALA A 65 -2.67 7.90 7.11
CA ALA A 65 -2.48 7.86 8.57
C ALA A 65 -1.02 7.62 8.95
N PHE A 66 -0.32 6.72 8.24
CA PHE A 66 1.10 6.49 8.46
C PHE A 66 1.95 7.65 7.95
N ALA A 67 1.71 8.11 6.71
CA ALA A 67 2.52 9.15 6.10
C ALA A 67 2.39 10.50 6.82
N LEU A 68 1.17 10.90 7.17
CA LEU A 68 0.92 12.18 7.84
C LEU A 68 1.17 12.09 9.35
N GLY A 69 0.66 11.03 9.99
CA GLY A 69 0.71 10.88 11.45
C GLY A 69 2.06 10.39 11.93
N VAL A 70 2.45 9.18 11.52
CA VAL A 70 3.67 8.55 12.04
C VAL A 70 4.92 9.21 11.45
N ALA A 71 5.06 9.23 10.13
CA ALA A 71 6.24 9.79 9.50
C ALA A 71 6.26 11.33 9.62
N GLY A 72 5.20 12.02 9.17
CA GLY A 72 5.16 13.47 9.16
C GLY A 72 5.25 14.09 10.55
N VAL A 73 4.22 13.90 11.36
CA VAL A 73 4.15 14.52 12.70
C VAL A 73 5.07 13.80 13.69
N GLY A 74 5.03 12.45 13.72
CA GLY A 74 5.76 11.67 14.71
C GLY A 74 7.27 11.70 14.52
N CYS A 75 7.76 11.53 13.29
CA CYS A 75 9.20 11.43 13.02
C CYS A 75 9.83 12.77 12.60
N PHE A 76 9.16 13.53 11.73
CA PHE A 76 9.69 14.79 11.19
C PHE A 76 9.14 16.04 11.89
N GLY A 77 8.21 15.91 12.85
CA GLY A 77 7.59 17.05 13.53
C GLY A 77 6.78 17.98 12.61
N SER A 78 6.47 17.55 11.38
CA SER A 78 5.89 18.40 10.33
C SER A 78 4.81 17.69 9.53
N LEU A 79 3.57 18.16 9.65
CA LEU A 79 2.47 17.68 8.84
C LEU A 79 2.71 17.93 7.32
N ARG A 80 3.39 19.03 6.99
CA ARG A 80 3.75 19.36 5.60
C ARG A 80 4.71 18.34 5.01
N ALA A 81 5.73 17.91 5.78
CA ALA A 81 6.64 16.86 5.35
C ALA A 81 5.90 15.54 5.09
N GLY A 82 4.99 15.17 5.99
CA GLY A 82 4.13 14.00 5.80
C GLY A 82 3.25 14.09 4.57
N ALA A 83 2.67 15.24 4.29
CA ALA A 83 1.87 15.49 3.11
C ALA A 83 2.68 15.35 1.81
N TRP A 84 3.89 15.90 1.76
CA TRP A 84 4.80 15.74 0.62
C TRP A 84 5.22 14.28 0.42
N LEU A 85 5.57 13.57 1.49
CA LEU A 85 5.89 12.14 1.42
C LEU A 85 4.73 11.34 0.84
N TRP A 86 3.50 11.61 1.31
CA TRP A 86 2.32 10.92 0.80
C TRP A 86 2.05 11.25 -0.66
N LEU A 87 2.15 12.52 -1.06
CA LEU A 87 1.97 12.93 -2.45
C LEU A 87 3.00 12.30 -3.39
N ILE A 88 4.27 12.25 -2.99
CA ILE A 88 5.34 11.59 -3.76
C ILE A 88 5.01 10.10 -3.91
N HIS A 89 4.60 9.46 -2.82
CA HIS A 89 4.25 8.05 -2.83
C HIS A 89 3.06 7.73 -3.75
N VAL A 90 1.98 8.51 -3.65
CA VAL A 90 0.80 8.38 -4.53
C VAL A 90 1.18 8.64 -5.98
N SER A 91 2.02 9.65 -6.24
CA SER A 91 2.50 9.94 -7.60
C SER A 91 3.31 8.79 -8.17
N ALA A 92 4.17 8.17 -7.37
CA ALA A 92 4.94 6.99 -7.77
C ALA A 92 4.03 5.80 -8.07
N ALA A 93 2.99 5.56 -7.26
CA ALA A 93 2.00 4.51 -7.49
C ALA A 93 1.24 4.73 -8.81
N VAL A 94 0.78 5.96 -9.06
CA VAL A 94 0.10 6.33 -10.31
C VAL A 94 1.04 6.16 -11.51
N LEU A 95 2.28 6.62 -11.41
CA LEU A 95 3.28 6.45 -12.46
C LEU A 95 3.53 4.97 -12.76
N THR A 96 3.69 4.14 -11.73
CA THR A 96 3.84 2.68 -11.88
C THR A 96 2.63 2.08 -12.59
N ALA A 97 1.41 2.49 -12.23
CA ALA A 97 0.19 2.03 -12.89
C ALA A 97 0.15 2.41 -14.37
N LEU A 98 0.61 3.62 -14.72
CA LEU A 98 0.69 4.11 -16.10
C LEU A 98 1.75 3.35 -16.91
N LEU A 99 2.95 3.17 -16.35
CA LEU A 99 4.06 2.45 -17.00
C LEU A 99 3.76 0.96 -17.22
N THR A 100 3.01 0.35 -16.30
CA THR A 100 2.61 -1.06 -16.38
C THR A 100 1.25 -1.24 -17.04
N ARG A 101 0.69 -0.21 -17.65
CA ARG A 101 -0.61 -0.27 -18.29
C ARG A 101 -0.63 -1.32 -19.40
N SER A 102 -1.51 -2.31 -19.27
CA SER A 102 -1.77 -3.28 -20.32
C SER A 102 -2.80 -2.72 -21.30
N THR A 103 -2.55 -2.92 -22.59
CA THR A 103 -3.52 -2.63 -23.66
C THR A 103 -4.55 -3.73 -23.82
N SER A 104 -4.33 -4.89 -23.20
CA SER A 104 -5.29 -5.98 -23.18
C SER A 104 -6.54 -5.53 -22.42
N SER A 105 -7.69 -5.63 -23.06
CA SER A 105 -8.98 -5.43 -22.39
C SER A 105 -9.03 -6.33 -21.14
N PRO A 106 -9.52 -5.85 -19.99
CA PRO A 106 -9.76 -6.69 -18.84
C PRO A 106 -10.81 -7.74 -19.24
N GLU A 107 -10.34 -8.91 -19.70
CA GLU A 107 -11.21 -10.03 -20.00
C GLU A 107 -11.64 -10.67 -18.68
N GLY A 108 -12.91 -10.94 -18.55
CA GLY A 108 -13.45 -11.77 -17.48
C GLY A 108 -14.17 -11.04 -16.36
N TRP A 109 -14.72 -9.85 -16.60
CA TRP A 109 -15.63 -9.28 -15.59
C TRP A 109 -16.94 -10.09 -15.56
N THR A 110 -17.00 -11.07 -14.66
CA THR A 110 -18.27 -11.64 -14.23
C THR A 110 -18.90 -10.65 -13.26
N SER A 111 -20.20 -10.36 -13.48
CA SER A 111 -20.96 -9.49 -12.56
C SER A 111 -20.72 -9.93 -11.11
N PRO A 112 -20.55 -9.00 -10.17
CA PRO A 112 -20.34 -9.35 -8.77
C PRO A 112 -21.45 -10.29 -8.31
N SER A 113 -21.07 -11.33 -7.58
CA SER A 113 -22.03 -12.14 -6.81
C SER A 113 -22.95 -11.21 -6.03
N ALA A 114 -24.21 -11.60 -5.88
CA ALA A 114 -25.23 -10.81 -5.20
C ALA A 114 -24.67 -10.16 -3.92
N PRO A 115 -25.04 -8.91 -3.60
CA PRO A 115 -24.53 -8.22 -2.42
C PRO A 115 -24.74 -9.08 -1.18
N GLN A 116 -23.66 -9.49 -0.54
CA GLN A 116 -23.77 -10.18 0.75
C GLN A 116 -24.39 -9.22 1.77
N ALA A 117 -25.31 -9.73 2.59
CA ALA A 117 -25.87 -8.93 3.67
C ALA A 117 -24.74 -8.41 4.56
N LEU A 118 -24.80 -7.13 4.95
CA LEU A 118 -23.77 -6.49 5.79
C LEU A 118 -23.55 -7.27 7.09
N SER A 119 -24.59 -7.88 7.64
CA SER A 119 -24.54 -8.70 8.85
C SER A 119 -23.66 -9.94 8.72
N SER A 120 -23.59 -10.55 7.54
CA SER A 120 -22.72 -11.72 7.29
C SER A 120 -21.31 -11.34 6.85
N ALA A 121 -21.15 -10.18 6.21
CA ALA A 121 -19.86 -9.68 5.76
C ALA A 121 -19.01 -9.06 6.89
N PHE A 122 -19.65 -8.44 7.88
CA PHE A 122 -18.97 -7.70 8.96
C PHE A 122 -18.04 -8.58 9.81
N PRO A 123 -18.47 -9.75 10.35
CA PRO A 123 -17.57 -10.62 11.12
C PRO A 123 -16.34 -11.08 10.33
N GLY A 124 -16.55 -11.40 9.04
CA GLY A 124 -15.46 -11.78 8.14
C GLY A 124 -14.46 -10.63 7.91
N ALA A 125 -14.96 -9.42 7.74
CA ALA A 125 -14.13 -8.23 7.57
C ALA A 125 -13.30 -7.92 8.83
N VAL A 126 -13.89 -8.01 10.03
CA VAL A 126 -13.18 -7.80 11.31
C VAL A 126 -12.10 -8.86 11.49
N ARG A 127 -12.41 -10.13 11.21
CA ARG A 127 -11.43 -11.21 11.30
C ARG A 127 -10.29 -11.01 10.31
N GLY A 128 -10.59 -10.73 9.04
CA GLY A 128 -9.58 -10.46 8.02
C GLY A 128 -8.69 -9.27 8.34
N ALA A 129 -9.26 -8.21 8.92
CA ALA A 129 -8.49 -7.06 9.41
C ALA A 129 -7.52 -7.45 10.55
N GLY A 130 -8.00 -8.25 11.52
CA GLY A 130 -7.16 -8.75 12.61
C GLY A 130 -6.01 -9.63 12.12
N GLU A 131 -6.30 -10.60 11.25
CA GLU A 131 -5.28 -11.45 10.63
C GLU A 131 -4.27 -10.62 9.82
N GLY A 132 -4.74 -9.63 9.05
CA GLY A 132 -3.88 -8.72 8.32
C GLY A 132 -2.94 -7.93 9.21
N MET A 133 -3.43 -7.40 10.33
CA MET A 133 -2.60 -6.70 11.32
C MET A 133 -1.54 -7.60 11.95
N LEU A 134 -1.90 -8.84 12.29
CA LEU A 134 -0.93 -9.81 12.82
C LEU A 134 0.18 -10.12 11.81
N HIS A 135 -0.15 -10.28 10.53
CA HIS A 135 0.85 -10.47 9.48
C HIS A 135 1.78 -9.26 9.35
N VAL A 136 1.24 -8.03 9.36
CA VAL A 136 2.06 -6.81 9.33
C VAL A 136 2.99 -6.74 10.52
N CYS A 137 2.49 -6.96 11.75
CA CYS A 137 3.33 -6.99 12.94
C CYS A 137 4.43 -8.05 12.84
N GLY A 138 4.10 -9.25 12.36
CA GLY A 138 5.07 -10.32 12.13
C GLY A 138 6.17 -9.92 11.15
N PHE A 139 5.81 -9.32 10.02
CA PHE A 139 6.79 -8.85 9.04
C PHE A 139 7.65 -7.70 9.57
N VAL A 140 7.07 -6.75 10.29
CA VAL A 140 7.84 -5.65 10.92
C VAL A 140 8.87 -6.22 11.89
N VAL A 141 8.47 -7.14 12.79
CA VAL A 141 9.38 -7.78 13.73
C VAL A 141 10.46 -8.58 12.98
N PHE A 142 10.09 -9.36 11.96
CA PHE A 142 11.03 -10.12 11.14
C PHE A 142 12.09 -9.22 10.49
N PHE A 143 11.67 -8.13 9.83
CA PHE A 143 12.59 -7.22 9.17
C PHE A 143 13.41 -6.39 10.16
N LEU A 144 12.88 -6.06 11.35
CA LEU A 144 13.67 -5.43 12.40
C LEU A 144 14.79 -6.36 12.89
N VAL A 145 14.51 -7.63 13.11
CA VAL A 145 15.51 -8.62 13.49
C VAL A 145 16.53 -8.80 12.37
N LEU A 146 16.08 -8.94 11.13
CA LEU A 146 16.96 -9.07 9.97
C LEU A 146 17.89 -7.85 9.81
N THR A 147 17.35 -6.64 9.93
CA THR A 147 18.13 -5.40 9.86
C THR A 147 19.16 -5.31 10.97
N ARG A 148 18.80 -5.69 12.20
CA ARG A 148 19.73 -5.75 13.34
C ARG A 148 20.86 -6.76 13.11
N LEU A 149 20.51 -7.94 12.60
CA LEU A 149 21.50 -8.98 12.28
C LEU A 149 22.46 -8.52 11.18
N LEU A 150 21.95 -7.93 10.10
CA LEU A 150 22.77 -7.40 9.01
C LEU A 150 23.71 -6.30 9.50
N THR A 151 23.19 -5.36 10.30
CA THR A 151 24.03 -4.31 10.91
C THR A 151 25.13 -4.91 11.78
N ALA A 152 24.81 -5.91 12.61
CA ALA A 152 25.79 -6.57 13.48
C ALA A 152 26.87 -7.33 12.70
N LEU A 153 26.53 -7.95 11.58
CA LEU A 153 27.47 -8.74 10.76
C LEU A 153 28.30 -7.88 9.82
N THR A 154 27.75 -6.80 9.27
CA THR A 154 28.39 -6.01 8.20
C THR A 154 28.90 -4.64 8.68
N GLY A 155 28.48 -4.18 9.85
CA GLY A 155 28.72 -2.81 10.32
C GLY A 155 27.94 -1.75 9.51
N LEU A 156 27.01 -2.15 8.64
CA LEU A 156 26.24 -1.25 7.77
C LEU A 156 25.16 -0.53 8.58
N GLU A 157 25.39 0.75 8.89
CA GLU A 157 24.45 1.58 9.66
C GLU A 157 23.72 2.60 8.79
N HIS A 158 24.03 2.65 7.49
CA HIS A 158 23.44 3.67 6.60
C HIS A 158 21.92 3.47 6.45
N PRO A 159 21.11 4.54 6.66
CA PRO A 159 19.64 4.43 6.72
C PRO A 159 19.01 4.02 5.39
N LEU A 160 19.59 4.37 4.23
CA LEU A 160 18.99 4.06 2.93
C LEU A 160 18.90 2.56 2.62
N PRO A 161 19.98 1.75 2.67
CA PRO A 161 19.87 0.32 2.41
C PRO A 161 19.02 -0.39 3.46
N LEU A 162 19.05 0.04 4.71
CA LEU A 162 18.22 -0.53 5.76
C LEU A 162 16.74 -0.16 5.59
N GLY A 163 16.46 1.06 5.13
CA GLY A 163 15.11 1.52 4.79
C GLY A 163 14.49 0.83 3.58
N LEU A 164 15.31 0.32 2.65
CA LEU A 164 14.84 -0.53 1.55
C LEU A 164 14.34 -1.89 2.03
N LEU A 165 14.88 -2.39 3.14
CA LEU A 165 14.45 -3.65 3.75
C LEU A 165 13.19 -3.45 4.59
N GLU A 166 13.13 -2.36 5.37
CA GLU A 166 12.00 -2.06 6.25
C GLU A 166 11.82 -0.53 6.36
N LEU A 167 10.70 -0.06 5.83
CA LEU A 167 10.38 1.36 5.67
C LEU A 167 10.34 2.09 7.03
N THR A 168 9.73 1.49 8.05
CA THR A 168 9.55 2.13 9.36
C THR A 168 10.89 2.39 10.05
N GLY A 169 11.77 1.39 10.07
CA GLY A 169 13.12 1.52 10.61
C GLY A 169 13.99 2.50 9.82
N GLY A 170 13.80 2.56 8.49
CA GLY A 170 14.43 3.54 7.63
C GLY A 170 14.03 4.97 7.96
N ILE A 171 12.74 5.24 8.09
CA ILE A 171 12.19 6.56 8.43
C ILE A 171 12.66 7.00 9.82
N LEU A 172 12.61 6.12 10.82
CA LEU A 172 13.06 6.43 12.18
C LEU A 172 14.55 6.80 12.23
N ARG A 173 15.39 6.16 11.42
CA ARG A 173 16.81 6.49 11.33
C ARG A 173 17.07 7.77 10.56
N LEU A 174 16.30 8.03 9.50
CA LEU A 174 16.39 9.27 8.72
C LEU A 174 15.94 10.49 9.55
N SER A 175 14.94 10.37 10.39
CA SER A 175 14.47 11.47 11.23
C SER A 175 15.53 12.01 12.19
N GLY A 176 16.50 11.18 12.61
CA GLY A 176 17.63 11.61 13.44
C GLY A 176 18.76 12.32 12.69
N THR A 177 18.86 12.11 11.35
CA THR A 177 19.99 12.64 10.57
C THR A 177 19.58 13.69 9.53
N TRP A 178 18.34 13.66 9.05
CA TRP A 178 17.82 14.53 7.98
C TRP A 178 16.64 15.38 8.43
N GLY A 179 16.09 15.11 9.61
CA GLY A 179 15.01 15.91 10.17
C GLY A 179 15.35 17.39 10.23
N ASP A 180 16.57 17.70 10.65
CA ASP A 180 17.07 19.08 10.73
C ASP A 180 17.27 19.72 9.35
N PHE A 181 17.57 18.94 8.32
CA PHE A 181 17.82 19.45 6.96
C PHE A 181 16.51 19.77 6.21
N VAL A 182 15.49 18.96 6.40
CA VAL A 182 14.16 19.16 5.74
C VAL A 182 13.34 20.22 6.45
N LEU A 183 13.57 20.47 7.74
CA LEU A 183 12.88 21.51 8.51
C LEU A 183 13.53 22.90 8.35
N ALA A 184 14.78 22.97 7.90
CA ALA A 184 15.50 24.22 7.65
C ALA A 184 15.27 24.79 6.23
N ALA A 185 14.65 24.03 5.32
CA ALA A 185 14.29 24.43 3.95
C ALA A 185 12.80 24.75 3.85
#